data_1a08e6986c9eccd9039c737169be2d44
#
_entry.id   1a08e6986c9eccd9039c737169be2d44
#
_cell.length_a   1.000
_cell.length_b   1.000
_cell.length_c   1.000
_cell.angle_alpha   90.00
_cell.angle_beta   90.00
_cell.angle_gamma   90.00
#
_symmetry.space_group_name_H-M   'P 1'
#
loop_
_entity.id
_entity.type
_entity.pdbx_description
1 polymer ?
#
loop_
_entity_poly.entity_id
_entity_poly.type
_entity_poly.pdbx_seq_one_letter_code
_entity_poly.pdbx_strand_id
1 'polypeptide(L)'
;IGGGAKSDEVALEVTKKLEGKTLEKDAFSFQLLDDQCNVLQTVKNDENGKVKFEAIKYKEAGTFKYTIKEVNDNKPGYTYDANVLKATVTVEDILGEKLASVKFEDSKKEFTNSYAAKEAKLQLEAKKVLNGKAIEAGQFEFELKENGTVLHTVSNDANGKIQFPKLTFTKEETRTFTISEKAGDVAGVEYDPNAYEVTVVVKDNGQGQLVATASDADNITFTNVYKAEP
;
A
#
# COMPACT_ATOMS: atom_id res chain seq x y z
N ILE A 1 27.39 -36.13 0.38
CA ILE A 1 28.67 -35.80 -0.23
C ILE A 1 28.56 -34.43 -0.82
N GLY A 2 28.87 -33.39 -0.17
CA GLY A 2 28.73 -32.07 -0.72
C GLY A 2 28.97 -31.00 0.30
N GLY A 3 29.96 -31.18 1.12
CA GLY A 3 30.50 -30.07 1.83
C GLY A 3 31.35 -29.28 0.87
N GLY A 4 31.02 -28.01 0.59
CA GLY A 4 31.95 -27.11 -0.05
C GLY A 4 33.27 -27.13 0.71
N ALA A 5 34.38 -26.82 0.06
CA ALA A 5 35.68 -26.75 0.71
C ALA A 5 35.59 -25.80 1.91
N LYS A 6 35.89 -26.30 3.12
CA LYS A 6 35.95 -25.48 4.31
C LYS A 6 37.22 -24.64 4.25
N SER A 7 37.14 -23.38 4.61
CA SER A 7 38.27 -22.47 4.67
C SER A 7 38.26 -21.73 6.01
N ASP A 8 39.28 -20.91 6.24
CA ASP A 8 39.36 -20.04 7.41
C ASP A 8 38.44 -18.82 7.34
N GLU A 9 37.64 -18.72 6.30
CA GLU A 9 36.72 -17.62 6.07
C GLU A 9 35.27 -18.10 5.99
N VAL A 10 34.35 -17.26 6.46
CA VAL A 10 32.90 -17.45 6.32
C VAL A 10 32.29 -16.16 5.83
N ALA A 11 31.52 -16.24 4.75
CA ALA A 11 30.65 -15.16 4.30
C ALA A 11 29.21 -15.52 4.66
N LEU A 12 28.63 -14.80 5.62
CA LEU A 12 27.23 -14.99 6.00
C LEU A 12 26.33 -14.40 4.93
N GLU A 13 25.29 -15.13 4.57
CA GLU A 13 24.32 -14.72 3.58
C GLU A 13 22.91 -15.06 4.05
N VAL A 14 21.97 -14.11 3.93
CA VAL A 14 20.56 -14.31 4.21
C VAL A 14 19.73 -13.81 3.05
N THR A 15 18.45 -14.13 3.04
CA THR A 15 17.53 -13.78 1.96
C THR A 15 16.52 -12.74 2.44
N LYS A 16 16.27 -11.76 1.60
CA LYS A 16 15.20 -10.78 1.79
C LYS A 16 14.07 -11.07 0.81
N LYS A 17 12.84 -11.10 1.33
CA LYS A 17 11.61 -11.20 0.53
C LYS A 17 10.71 -10.01 0.83
N LEU A 18 10.00 -9.55 -0.19
CA LEU A 18 9.01 -8.49 -0.09
C LEU A 18 7.71 -8.94 -0.75
N GLU A 19 6.62 -8.90 0.00
CA GLU A 19 5.28 -9.19 -0.49
C GLU A 19 4.53 -7.88 -0.76
N GLY A 20 3.72 -7.86 -1.82
CA GLY A 20 2.88 -6.71 -2.17
C GLY A 20 3.55 -5.64 -3.01
N LYS A 21 4.85 -5.74 -3.24
CA LYS A 21 5.61 -4.82 -4.08
C LYS A 21 6.89 -5.51 -4.57
N THR A 22 7.41 -5.09 -5.71
CA THR A 22 8.68 -5.61 -6.23
C THR A 22 9.83 -5.14 -5.36
N LEU A 23 10.69 -6.08 -4.98
CA LEU A 23 11.90 -5.78 -4.23
C LEU A 23 12.93 -5.10 -5.14
N GLU A 24 13.40 -3.93 -4.72
CA GLU A 24 14.43 -3.20 -5.44
C GLU A 24 15.79 -3.37 -4.74
N LYS A 25 16.85 -3.22 -5.52
CA LYS A 25 18.22 -3.21 -5.00
C LYS A 25 18.36 -2.09 -3.96
N ASP A 26 19.08 -2.39 -2.88
CA ASP A 26 19.40 -1.45 -1.80
C ASP A 26 18.18 -0.89 -1.05
N ALA A 27 17.04 -1.57 -1.14
CA ALA A 27 15.82 -1.11 -0.49
C ALA A 27 15.84 -1.22 1.04
N PHE A 28 16.54 -2.23 1.57
CA PHE A 28 16.57 -2.51 3.01
C PHE A 28 17.99 -2.71 3.49
N SER A 29 18.22 -2.41 4.77
CA SER A 29 19.52 -2.55 5.42
C SER A 29 19.49 -3.64 6.49
N PHE A 30 20.60 -4.36 6.63
CA PHE A 30 20.73 -5.48 7.55
C PHE A 30 22.03 -5.35 8.33
N GLN A 31 21.95 -5.65 9.62
CA GLN A 31 23.11 -5.57 10.51
C GLN A 31 23.54 -6.93 10.97
N LEU A 32 24.84 -7.14 10.94
CA LEU A 32 25.50 -8.29 11.56
C LEU A 32 26.08 -7.84 12.90
N LEU A 33 25.67 -8.50 13.98
CA LEU A 33 26.10 -8.17 15.33
C LEU A 33 26.84 -9.37 15.94
N ASP A 34 27.81 -9.07 16.82
CA ASP A 34 28.45 -10.10 17.62
C ASP A 34 27.58 -10.48 18.84
N ASP A 35 28.09 -11.37 19.71
CA ASP A 35 27.37 -11.83 20.90
C ASP A 35 27.26 -10.78 22.00
N GLN A 36 27.95 -9.65 21.86
CA GLN A 36 27.87 -8.50 22.76
C GLN A 36 27.08 -7.36 22.17
N CYS A 37 26.32 -7.64 21.11
CA CYS A 37 25.46 -6.67 20.40
C CYS A 37 26.23 -5.53 19.71
N ASN A 38 27.50 -5.70 19.42
CA ASN A 38 28.25 -4.75 18.60
C ASN A 38 27.93 -4.97 17.12
N VAL A 39 27.60 -3.88 16.41
CA VAL A 39 27.39 -3.93 14.98
C VAL A 39 28.71 -4.07 14.26
N LEU A 40 28.92 -5.19 13.60
CA LEU A 40 30.13 -5.48 12.85
C LEU A 40 30.06 -5.00 11.42
N GLN A 41 28.91 -5.17 10.77
CA GLN A 41 28.67 -4.82 9.38
C GLN A 41 27.24 -4.36 9.21
N THR A 42 27.04 -3.46 8.24
CA THR A 42 25.70 -3.09 7.74
C THR A 42 25.74 -3.22 6.23
N VAL A 43 24.84 -4.03 5.66
CA VAL A 43 24.78 -4.28 4.23
C VAL A 43 23.34 -4.16 3.74
N LYS A 44 23.17 -4.07 2.44
CA LYS A 44 21.85 -3.95 1.79
C LYS A 44 21.58 -5.14 0.89
N ASN A 45 20.31 -5.40 0.62
CA ASN A 45 19.89 -6.45 -0.29
C ASN A 45 20.20 -6.09 -1.74
N ASP A 46 20.41 -7.11 -2.57
CA ASP A 46 20.39 -6.94 -4.02
C ASP A 46 18.94 -7.06 -4.55
N GLU A 47 18.77 -6.92 -5.86
CA GLU A 47 17.48 -7.02 -6.53
C GLU A 47 16.85 -8.42 -6.48
N ASN A 48 17.65 -9.45 -6.21
CA ASN A 48 17.20 -10.83 -6.08
C ASN A 48 16.92 -11.24 -4.63
N GLY A 49 17.09 -10.31 -3.70
CA GLY A 49 16.88 -10.55 -2.28
C GLY A 49 18.09 -11.14 -1.55
N LYS A 50 19.24 -11.20 -2.18
CA LYS A 50 20.45 -11.67 -1.51
C LYS A 50 21.00 -10.56 -0.61
N VAL A 51 21.33 -10.95 0.62
CA VAL A 51 21.97 -10.09 1.62
C VAL A 51 23.28 -10.75 1.98
N LYS A 52 24.38 -10.26 1.40
CA LYS A 52 25.70 -10.83 1.57
C LYS A 52 26.54 -9.94 2.48
N PHE A 53 26.99 -10.51 3.59
CA PHE A 53 27.96 -9.86 4.46
C PHE A 53 29.39 -10.15 3.95
N GLU A 54 30.30 -9.25 4.28
CA GLU A 54 31.71 -9.46 3.96
C GLU A 54 32.26 -10.67 4.71
N ALA A 55 33.16 -11.40 4.08
CA ALA A 55 33.80 -12.58 4.68
C ALA A 55 34.51 -12.22 5.97
N ILE A 56 34.35 -13.07 6.97
CA ILE A 56 35.06 -12.98 8.25
C ILE A 56 36.13 -14.04 8.27
N LYS A 57 37.37 -13.61 8.50
CA LYS A 57 38.51 -14.50 8.58
C LYS A 57 38.83 -14.81 10.03
N TYR A 58 39.05 -16.08 10.33
CA TYR A 58 39.35 -16.57 11.69
C TYR A 58 40.76 -17.02 11.82
N LYS A 59 41.43 -16.57 12.90
CA LYS A 59 42.79 -16.93 13.24
C LYS A 59 42.86 -17.92 14.40
N GLU A 60 41.76 -18.10 15.10
CA GLU A 60 41.65 -18.95 16.27
C GLU A 60 40.48 -19.92 16.14
N ALA A 61 40.67 -21.14 16.66
CA ALA A 61 39.59 -22.09 16.82
C ALA A 61 38.64 -21.64 17.92
N GLY A 62 37.37 -21.98 17.78
CA GLY A 62 36.36 -21.65 18.77
C GLY A 62 34.94 -21.61 18.15
N THR A 63 34.03 -21.14 18.97
CA THR A 63 32.64 -20.97 18.59
C THR A 63 32.30 -19.49 18.68
N PHE A 64 31.79 -18.93 17.58
CA PHE A 64 31.48 -17.52 17.44
C PHE A 64 30.00 -17.38 17.13
N LYS A 65 29.28 -16.58 17.92
CA LYS A 65 27.85 -16.40 17.78
C LYS A 65 27.53 -15.01 17.22
N TYR A 66 26.64 -14.98 16.25
CA TYR A 66 26.23 -13.75 15.56
C TYR A 66 24.72 -13.63 15.53
N THR A 67 24.28 -12.40 15.43
CA THR A 67 22.87 -12.04 15.25
C THR A 67 22.76 -11.20 13.99
N ILE A 68 21.75 -11.47 13.18
CA ILE A 68 21.44 -10.69 12.00
C ILE A 68 20.03 -10.13 12.17
N LYS A 69 19.88 -8.84 11.97
CA LYS A 69 18.59 -8.18 12.04
C LYS A 69 18.42 -7.14 10.93
N GLU A 70 17.19 -6.93 10.54
CA GLU A 70 16.83 -5.88 9.61
C GLU A 70 16.70 -4.55 10.33
N VAL A 71 17.15 -3.47 9.70
CA VAL A 71 16.93 -2.12 10.20
C VAL A 71 15.53 -1.68 9.83
N ASN A 72 14.74 -1.33 10.85
CA ASN A 72 13.41 -0.76 10.64
C ASN A 72 13.52 0.76 10.54
N ASP A 73 13.43 1.30 9.34
CA ASP A 73 13.48 2.74 9.07
C ASP A 73 12.07 3.36 8.94
N ASN A 74 11.02 2.63 9.31
CA ASN A 74 9.63 3.09 9.36
C ASN A 74 9.11 3.70 8.05
N LYS A 75 9.45 3.11 6.91
CA LYS A 75 8.91 3.54 5.62
C LYS A 75 7.39 3.33 5.59
N PRO A 76 6.60 4.33 5.16
CA PRO A 76 5.16 4.20 5.11
C PRO A 76 4.69 3.04 4.23
N GLY A 77 3.70 2.30 4.69
CA GLY A 77 3.12 1.16 3.98
C GLY A 77 3.83 -0.16 4.19
N TYR A 78 5.03 -0.16 4.78
CA TYR A 78 5.80 -1.37 5.03
C TYR A 78 5.53 -1.94 6.41
N THR A 79 5.42 -3.26 6.48
CA THR A 79 5.48 -4.04 7.72
C THR A 79 6.80 -4.79 7.70
N TYR A 80 7.67 -4.47 8.65
CA TYR A 80 9.01 -5.05 8.73
C TYR A 80 8.99 -6.38 9.47
N ASP A 81 9.86 -7.29 9.04
CA ASP A 81 10.09 -8.55 9.75
C ASP A 81 10.81 -8.25 11.08
N ALA A 82 10.19 -8.63 12.18
CA ALA A 82 10.75 -8.42 13.51
C ALA A 82 11.66 -9.56 13.97
N ASN A 83 11.86 -10.60 13.15
CA ASN A 83 12.69 -11.72 13.49
C ASN A 83 14.17 -11.32 13.58
N VAL A 84 14.85 -11.99 14.48
CA VAL A 84 16.31 -11.90 14.62
C VAL A 84 16.87 -13.25 14.24
N LEU A 85 17.74 -13.27 13.25
CA LEU A 85 18.38 -14.51 12.81
C LEU A 85 19.66 -14.73 13.61
N LYS A 86 19.89 -15.96 14.04
CA LYS A 86 21.06 -16.33 14.82
C LYS A 86 21.92 -17.32 14.05
N ALA A 87 23.21 -17.01 13.94
CA ALA A 87 24.18 -17.85 13.27
C ALA A 87 25.34 -18.21 14.23
N THR A 88 25.77 -19.42 14.16
CA THR A 88 26.95 -19.90 14.92
C THR A 88 28.02 -20.33 13.93
N VAL A 89 29.18 -19.75 14.06
CA VAL A 89 30.38 -20.17 13.30
C VAL A 89 31.26 -21.01 14.22
N THR A 90 31.53 -22.21 13.79
CA THR A 90 32.45 -23.11 14.47
C THR A 90 33.75 -23.18 13.69
N VAL A 91 34.85 -22.86 14.34
CA VAL A 91 36.19 -22.89 13.75
C VAL A 91 36.98 -23.99 14.40
N GLU A 92 37.41 -24.98 13.61
CA GLU A 92 38.24 -26.11 14.04
C GLU A 92 39.67 -25.91 13.58
N ASP A 93 40.62 -26.31 14.42
CA ASP A 93 42.02 -26.38 14.07
C ASP A 93 42.35 -27.82 13.68
N ILE A 94 42.64 -28.04 12.40
CA ILE A 94 43.01 -29.37 11.89
C ILE A 94 44.41 -29.26 11.28
N LEU A 95 45.39 -29.81 12.02
CA LEU A 95 46.80 -29.82 11.60
C LEU A 95 47.32 -28.41 11.27
N GLY A 96 46.95 -27.43 12.08
CA GLY A 96 47.40 -26.04 11.92
C GLY A 96 46.52 -25.20 10.98
N GLU A 97 45.60 -25.81 10.28
CA GLU A 97 44.64 -25.08 9.42
C GLU A 97 43.34 -24.79 10.16
N LYS A 98 42.85 -23.57 10.02
CA LYS A 98 41.56 -23.17 10.59
C LYS A 98 40.47 -23.43 9.56
N LEU A 99 39.48 -24.22 9.95
CA LEU A 99 38.34 -24.57 9.09
C LEU A 99 37.06 -24.10 9.75
N ALA A 100 36.39 -23.13 9.12
CA ALA A 100 35.16 -22.51 9.62
C ALA A 100 33.94 -23.09 8.94
N SER A 101 32.88 -23.27 9.72
CA SER A 101 31.55 -23.66 9.22
C SER A 101 30.48 -22.85 9.93
N VAL A 102 29.37 -22.60 9.24
CA VAL A 102 28.27 -21.81 9.79
C VAL A 102 26.98 -22.64 9.90
N LYS A 103 26.23 -22.40 10.96
CA LYS A 103 24.92 -22.97 11.16
C LYS A 103 23.96 -21.88 11.63
N PHE A 104 22.82 -21.75 10.95
CA PHE A 104 21.75 -20.88 11.38
C PHE A 104 20.80 -21.63 12.32
N GLU A 105 20.39 -20.97 13.40
CA GLU A 105 19.42 -21.53 14.35
C GLU A 105 18.10 -21.78 13.62
N ASP A 106 17.53 -22.99 13.79
CA ASP A 106 16.30 -23.46 13.14
C ASP A 106 16.35 -23.36 11.61
N SER A 107 17.54 -23.32 11.02
CA SER A 107 17.74 -23.13 9.57
C SER A 107 17.07 -21.86 9.01
N LYS A 108 16.82 -20.86 9.86
CA LYS A 108 16.21 -19.60 9.47
C LYS A 108 17.25 -18.64 8.91
N LYS A 109 17.04 -18.28 7.65
CA LYS A 109 17.94 -17.39 6.88
C LYS A 109 17.20 -16.31 6.11
N GLU A 110 15.97 -15.97 6.51
CA GLU A 110 15.10 -15.17 5.67
C GLU A 110 14.37 -14.10 6.47
N PHE A 111 14.26 -12.93 5.86
CA PHE A 111 13.41 -11.83 6.33
C PHE A 111 12.33 -11.58 5.28
N THR A 112 11.08 -11.50 5.71
CA THR A 112 9.95 -11.20 4.85
C THR A 112 9.25 -9.94 5.34
N ASN A 113 9.24 -8.90 4.51
CA ASN A 113 8.44 -7.70 4.73
C ASN A 113 7.23 -7.73 3.82
N SER A 114 6.22 -6.95 4.16
CA SER A 114 5.07 -6.72 3.29
C SER A 114 4.84 -5.24 3.07
N TYR A 115 4.24 -4.91 1.94
CA TYR A 115 3.81 -3.56 1.61
C TYR A 115 2.32 -3.57 1.29
N ALA A 116 1.58 -2.64 1.87
CA ALA A 116 0.19 -2.38 1.55
C ALA A 116 -0.10 -0.90 1.72
N ALA A 117 -0.70 -0.29 0.70
CA ALA A 117 -1.15 1.09 0.78
C ALA A 117 -2.50 1.14 1.51
N LYS A 118 -2.71 2.20 2.28
CA LYS A 118 -4.00 2.46 2.94
C LYS A 118 -5.05 2.79 1.90
N GLU A 119 -6.30 2.42 2.19
CA GLU A 119 -7.45 2.71 1.36
C GLU A 119 -7.63 4.21 1.11
N ALA A 120 -8.18 4.54 -0.05
CA ALA A 120 -8.58 5.90 -0.40
C ALA A 120 -10.07 6.07 -0.18
N LYS A 121 -10.47 7.29 0.19
CA LYS A 121 -11.88 7.68 0.27
C LYS A 121 -12.11 8.91 -0.60
N LEU A 122 -13.26 8.93 -1.28
CA LEU A 122 -13.65 10.02 -2.15
C LEU A 122 -15.15 10.27 -1.99
N GLN A 123 -15.53 11.54 -1.84
CA GLN A 123 -16.93 11.95 -1.80
C GLN A 123 -17.26 12.71 -3.09
N LEU A 124 -18.25 12.22 -3.83
CA LEU A 124 -18.77 12.91 -5.00
C LEU A 124 -19.91 13.83 -4.59
N GLU A 125 -19.92 15.00 -5.19
CA GLU A 125 -20.89 16.05 -4.92
C GLU A 125 -21.44 16.62 -6.23
N ALA A 126 -22.62 17.20 -6.15
CA ALA A 126 -23.26 17.92 -7.24
C ALA A 126 -24.08 19.08 -6.69
N LYS A 127 -24.66 19.86 -7.58
CA LYS A 127 -25.47 21.01 -7.22
C LYS A 127 -26.83 20.91 -7.89
N LYS A 128 -27.88 21.27 -7.14
CA LYS A 128 -29.25 21.39 -7.65
C LYS A 128 -29.66 22.85 -7.71
N VAL A 129 -30.18 23.24 -8.86
CA VAL A 129 -30.78 24.56 -9.09
C VAL A 129 -32.24 24.37 -9.50
N LEU A 130 -33.14 25.11 -8.85
CA LEU A 130 -34.53 25.19 -9.24
C LEU A 130 -34.83 26.63 -9.66
N ASN A 131 -35.19 26.82 -10.93
CA ASN A 131 -35.59 28.11 -11.45
C ASN A 131 -37.11 28.26 -11.36
N GLY A 132 -37.58 29.47 -11.02
CA GLY A 132 -39.01 29.82 -10.97
C GLY A 132 -39.66 29.60 -9.62
N LYS A 133 -39.00 28.99 -8.68
CA LYS A 133 -39.50 28.75 -7.33
C LYS A 133 -38.32 28.50 -6.40
N ALA A 134 -38.48 28.82 -5.12
CA ALA A 134 -37.47 28.52 -4.11
C ALA A 134 -37.31 27.00 -3.92
N ILE A 135 -36.08 26.54 -3.81
CA ILE A 135 -35.76 25.12 -3.56
C ILE A 135 -35.95 24.79 -2.08
N GLU A 136 -36.45 23.60 -1.81
CA GLU A 136 -36.59 23.07 -0.44
C GLU A 136 -35.73 21.86 -0.25
N ALA A 137 -35.20 21.67 0.98
CA ALA A 137 -34.41 20.49 1.34
C ALA A 137 -35.24 19.21 1.12
N GLY A 138 -34.60 18.20 0.54
CA GLY A 138 -35.22 16.89 0.32
C GLY A 138 -36.19 16.84 -0.85
N GLN A 139 -36.27 17.90 -1.64
CA GLN A 139 -37.28 18.01 -2.69
C GLN A 139 -37.01 17.12 -3.91
N PHE A 140 -35.75 16.94 -4.26
CA PHE A 140 -35.32 16.16 -5.43
C PHE A 140 -34.37 15.05 -5.01
N GLU A 141 -34.38 13.96 -5.77
CA GLU A 141 -33.50 12.80 -5.52
C GLU A 141 -32.51 12.62 -6.66
N PHE A 142 -31.29 12.16 -6.29
CA PHE A 142 -30.21 11.99 -7.20
C PHE A 142 -29.59 10.60 -6.99
N GLU A 143 -29.21 9.95 -8.09
CA GLU A 143 -28.68 8.60 -8.08
C GLU A 143 -27.23 8.59 -8.52
N LEU A 144 -26.39 7.87 -7.76
CA LEU A 144 -25.04 7.52 -8.14
C LEU A 144 -25.04 6.07 -8.60
N LYS A 145 -24.65 5.86 -9.86
CA LYS A 145 -24.68 4.54 -10.50
C LYS A 145 -23.31 4.11 -10.95
N GLU A 146 -23.09 2.81 -10.95
CA GLU A 146 -21.94 2.18 -11.59
C GLU A 146 -22.43 0.99 -12.40
N ASN A 147 -22.07 0.95 -13.70
CA ASN A 147 -22.51 -0.11 -14.62
C ASN A 147 -24.04 -0.35 -14.60
N GLY A 148 -24.80 0.74 -14.52
CA GLY A 148 -26.26 0.69 -14.48
C GLY A 148 -26.88 0.32 -13.14
N THR A 149 -26.07 0.01 -12.14
CA THR A 149 -26.53 -0.32 -10.79
C THR A 149 -26.51 0.93 -9.92
N VAL A 150 -27.62 1.22 -9.25
CA VAL A 150 -27.71 2.33 -8.29
C VAL A 150 -26.96 1.94 -7.02
N LEU A 151 -25.92 2.69 -6.71
CA LEU A 151 -25.15 2.52 -5.49
C LEU A 151 -25.74 3.33 -4.33
N HIS A 152 -26.14 4.56 -4.60
CA HIS A 152 -26.68 5.49 -3.61
C HIS A 152 -27.74 6.38 -4.24
N THR A 153 -28.75 6.71 -3.42
CA THR A 153 -29.76 7.72 -3.74
C THR A 153 -29.78 8.73 -2.60
N VAL A 154 -29.60 10.00 -2.93
CA VAL A 154 -29.57 11.09 -1.96
C VAL A 154 -30.47 12.25 -2.43
N SER A 155 -30.85 13.11 -1.49
CA SER A 155 -31.61 14.31 -1.78
C SER A 155 -30.74 15.56 -1.65
N ASN A 156 -31.16 16.65 -2.27
CA ASN A 156 -30.55 17.95 -2.11
C ASN A 156 -30.81 18.53 -0.72
N ASP A 157 -29.89 19.36 -0.22
CA ASP A 157 -30.14 20.18 0.96
C ASP A 157 -30.88 21.48 0.58
N ALA A 158 -31.13 22.34 1.57
CA ALA A 158 -31.84 23.59 1.38
C ALA A 158 -31.11 24.59 0.45
N ASN A 159 -29.79 24.42 0.30
CA ASN A 159 -28.97 25.27 -0.57
C ASN A 159 -28.74 24.65 -1.95
N GLY A 160 -29.33 23.50 -2.22
CA GLY A 160 -29.13 22.78 -3.46
C GLY A 160 -27.91 21.89 -3.50
N LYS A 161 -27.25 21.68 -2.38
CA LYS A 161 -26.07 20.80 -2.31
C LYS A 161 -26.50 19.34 -2.32
N ILE A 162 -25.81 18.56 -3.14
CA ILE A 162 -26.00 17.12 -3.27
C ILE A 162 -24.69 16.46 -2.84
N GLN A 163 -24.74 15.67 -1.76
CA GLN A 163 -23.58 14.94 -1.26
C GLN A 163 -23.87 13.46 -1.21
N PHE A 164 -23.08 12.67 -1.95
CA PHE A 164 -23.17 11.22 -1.86
C PHE A 164 -22.31 10.72 -0.70
N PRO A 165 -22.60 9.53 -0.16
CA PRO A 165 -21.72 8.90 0.82
C PRO A 165 -20.32 8.72 0.25
N LYS A 166 -19.31 8.72 1.11
CA LYS A 166 -17.93 8.49 0.71
C LYS A 166 -17.77 7.10 0.11
N LEU A 167 -17.08 7.05 -1.04
CA LEU A 167 -16.67 5.81 -1.68
C LEU A 167 -15.31 5.39 -1.14
N THR A 168 -15.12 4.09 -0.93
CA THR A 168 -13.87 3.52 -0.45
C THR A 168 -13.22 2.69 -1.55
N PHE A 169 -11.91 2.92 -1.77
CA PHE A 169 -11.13 2.21 -2.77
C PHE A 169 -9.97 1.50 -2.08
N THR A 170 -9.85 0.20 -2.31
CA THR A 170 -8.87 -0.66 -1.62
C THR A 170 -7.74 -1.15 -2.50
N LYS A 171 -7.77 -0.83 -3.79
CA LYS A 171 -6.76 -1.23 -4.78
C LYS A 171 -6.62 -0.18 -5.87
N GLU A 172 -5.50 -0.25 -6.61
CA GLU A 172 -5.34 0.53 -7.82
C GLU A 172 -6.35 0.06 -8.86
N GLU A 173 -7.14 0.99 -9.38
CA GLU A 173 -8.16 0.71 -10.38
C GLU A 173 -8.66 1.99 -11.01
N THR A 174 -9.40 1.85 -12.11
CA THR A 174 -10.17 2.92 -12.73
C THR A 174 -11.63 2.52 -12.71
N ARG A 175 -12.48 3.38 -12.15
CA ARG A 175 -13.92 3.14 -12.09
C ARG A 175 -14.68 4.33 -12.65
N THR A 176 -15.78 4.06 -13.33
CA THR A 176 -16.63 5.08 -13.91
C THR A 176 -18.01 5.05 -13.26
N PHE A 177 -18.45 6.22 -12.81
CA PHE A 177 -19.73 6.43 -12.15
C PHE A 177 -20.59 7.37 -12.98
N THR A 178 -21.89 7.26 -12.84
CA THR A 178 -22.84 8.16 -13.46
C THR A 178 -23.71 8.80 -12.38
N ILE A 179 -23.86 10.12 -12.44
CA ILE A 179 -24.73 10.88 -11.55
C ILE A 179 -25.89 11.42 -12.37
N SER A 180 -27.12 11.14 -11.94
CA SER A 180 -28.32 11.60 -12.60
C SER A 180 -29.41 11.95 -11.59
N GLU A 181 -30.31 12.84 -11.99
CA GLU A 181 -31.49 13.13 -11.20
C GLU A 181 -32.56 12.06 -11.46
N LYS A 182 -33.21 11.61 -10.39
CA LYS A 182 -34.33 10.71 -10.51
C LYS A 182 -35.56 11.54 -10.90
N ALA A 183 -36.15 11.24 -12.05
CA ALA A 183 -37.36 11.93 -12.48
C ALA A 183 -38.48 11.69 -11.49
N GLY A 184 -39.15 12.77 -11.12
CA GLY A 184 -40.28 12.74 -10.22
C GLY A 184 -41.55 13.28 -10.94
N ASP A 185 -42.57 13.54 -10.17
CA ASP A 185 -43.87 13.95 -10.65
C ASP A 185 -44.37 15.22 -9.97
N VAL A 186 -43.48 16.10 -9.55
CA VAL A 186 -43.84 17.40 -8.98
C VAL A 186 -44.51 18.25 -10.06
N ALA A 187 -45.75 18.68 -9.80
CA ALA A 187 -46.52 19.46 -10.75
C ALA A 187 -45.77 20.75 -11.13
N GLY A 188 -45.75 21.06 -12.43
CA GLY A 188 -45.12 22.25 -12.98
C GLY A 188 -43.61 22.22 -13.09
N VAL A 189 -42.94 21.13 -12.67
CA VAL A 189 -41.51 20.99 -12.72
C VAL A 189 -41.08 20.22 -13.97
N GLU A 190 -40.16 20.84 -14.73
CA GLU A 190 -39.43 20.20 -15.79
C GLU A 190 -38.10 19.74 -15.24
N TYR A 191 -37.85 18.41 -15.27
CA TYR A 191 -36.66 17.77 -14.69
C TYR A 191 -35.48 17.79 -15.64
N ASP A 192 -34.30 17.98 -15.10
CA ASP A 192 -33.03 17.93 -15.85
C ASP A 192 -32.76 16.49 -16.33
N PRO A 193 -32.65 16.25 -17.65
CA PRO A 193 -32.44 14.90 -18.18
C PRO A 193 -30.96 14.49 -18.25
N ASN A 194 -30.03 15.35 -17.86
CA ASN A 194 -28.61 15.09 -18.01
C ASN A 194 -28.14 13.99 -17.07
N ALA A 195 -27.19 13.20 -17.57
CA ALA A 195 -26.44 12.26 -16.79
C ALA A 195 -24.95 12.60 -16.93
N TYR A 196 -24.27 12.71 -15.79
CA TYR A 196 -22.86 13.09 -15.78
C TYR A 196 -21.99 11.88 -15.47
N GLU A 197 -21.02 11.62 -16.34
CA GLU A 197 -20.06 10.54 -16.14
C GLU A 197 -18.83 11.07 -15.40
N VAL A 198 -18.44 10.37 -14.34
CA VAL A 198 -17.27 10.69 -13.52
C VAL A 198 -16.35 9.50 -13.53
N THR A 199 -15.10 9.72 -13.94
CA THR A 199 -14.07 8.68 -13.91
C THR A 199 -13.19 8.89 -12.69
N VAL A 200 -13.04 7.82 -11.88
CA VAL A 200 -12.16 7.82 -10.70
C VAL A 200 -10.98 6.90 -10.96
N VAL A 201 -9.78 7.47 -10.88
CA VAL A 201 -8.52 6.74 -11.01
C VAL A 201 -7.89 6.63 -9.63
N VAL A 202 -7.59 5.39 -9.21
CA VAL A 202 -6.97 5.10 -7.93
C VAL A 202 -5.55 4.63 -8.15
N LYS A 203 -4.59 5.34 -7.56
CA LYS A 203 -3.16 5.05 -7.66
C LYS A 203 -2.51 5.05 -6.29
N ASP A 204 -1.53 4.16 -6.13
CA ASP A 204 -0.62 4.17 -4.99
C ASP A 204 0.34 5.35 -5.14
N ASN A 205 0.49 6.18 -4.11
CA ASN A 205 1.40 7.32 -4.15
C ASN A 205 2.86 6.94 -3.87
N GLY A 206 3.15 5.65 -3.66
CA GLY A 206 4.49 5.17 -3.30
C GLY A 206 4.88 5.41 -1.84
N GLN A 207 3.99 6.01 -1.05
CA GLN A 207 4.21 6.36 0.36
C GLN A 207 3.18 5.71 1.27
N GLY A 208 2.68 4.54 0.89
CA GLY A 208 1.74 3.77 1.69
C GLY A 208 0.30 4.27 1.67
N GLN A 209 -0.09 5.06 0.67
CA GLN A 209 -1.44 5.61 0.56
C GLN A 209 -1.97 5.51 -0.87
N LEU A 210 -3.16 4.95 -1.03
CA LEU A 210 -3.91 5.07 -2.27
C LEU A 210 -4.50 6.47 -2.38
N VAL A 211 -4.52 7.01 -3.60
CA VAL A 211 -5.11 8.31 -3.91
C VAL A 211 -6.15 8.11 -5.00
N ALA A 212 -7.39 8.50 -4.72
CA ALA A 212 -8.49 8.47 -5.67
C ALA A 212 -8.69 9.86 -6.25
N THR A 213 -8.63 10.00 -7.58
CA THR A 213 -8.80 11.27 -8.28
C THR A 213 -9.97 11.15 -9.24
N ALA A 214 -10.96 12.03 -9.08
CA ALA A 214 -12.10 12.10 -9.96
C ALA A 214 -11.84 13.12 -11.07
N SER A 215 -12.11 12.74 -12.32
CA SER A 215 -12.13 13.64 -13.46
C SER A 215 -13.57 13.88 -13.91
N ASP A 216 -13.82 15.08 -14.45
CA ASP A 216 -15.15 15.55 -14.89
C ASP A 216 -16.15 15.62 -13.73
N ALA A 217 -15.66 15.77 -12.49
CA ALA A 217 -16.49 15.85 -11.29
C ALA A 217 -16.77 17.28 -10.83
N ASP A 218 -16.11 18.27 -11.45
CA ASP A 218 -16.29 19.67 -11.10
C ASP A 218 -17.55 20.25 -11.77
N ASN A 219 -18.28 21.06 -11.00
CA ASN A 219 -19.43 21.81 -11.50
C ASN A 219 -20.59 20.96 -12.07
N ILE A 220 -20.79 19.77 -11.56
CA ILE A 220 -21.96 18.96 -11.90
C ILE A 220 -23.20 19.67 -11.34
N THR A 221 -24.06 20.15 -12.22
CA THR A 221 -25.24 20.94 -11.85
C THR A 221 -26.44 20.41 -12.57
N PHE A 222 -27.52 20.16 -11.81
CA PHE A 222 -28.81 19.79 -12.34
C PHE A 222 -29.75 20.99 -12.18
N THR A 223 -30.34 21.44 -13.28
CA THR A 223 -31.23 22.58 -13.30
C THR A 223 -32.64 22.16 -13.69
N ASN A 224 -33.60 22.31 -12.78
CA ASN A 224 -35.02 22.13 -13.05
C ASN A 224 -35.68 23.49 -13.20
N VAL A 225 -36.77 23.51 -13.92
CA VAL A 225 -37.56 24.72 -14.13
C VAL A 225 -38.97 24.49 -13.65
N TYR A 226 -39.45 25.38 -12.79
CA TYR A 226 -40.87 25.41 -12.35
C TYR A 226 -41.61 26.46 -13.12
N LYS A 227 -42.77 26.05 -13.66
CA LYS A 227 -43.75 26.95 -14.30
C LYS A 227 -45.13 26.65 -13.75
N ALA A 228 -45.75 27.66 -13.16
CA ALA A 228 -47.14 27.52 -12.75
C ALA A 228 -48.03 27.39 -13.99
N GLU A 229 -49.01 26.50 -13.91
CA GLU A 229 -50.04 26.43 -14.96
C GLU A 229 -50.92 27.66 -14.92
N PRO A 230 -51.38 28.12 -16.11
CA PRO A 230 -52.29 29.27 -16.18
C PRO A 230 -53.65 29.00 -15.56
#